data_31ef6326359863b28002e11d3926cf11
#
_entry.id   31ef6326359863b28002e11d3926cf11
#
_cell.length_a   1.000
_cell.length_b   1.000
_cell.length_c   1.000
_cell.angle_alpha   90.00
_cell.angle_beta   90.00
_cell.angle_gamma   90.00
#
_symmetry.space_group_name_H-M   'P 1'
#
loop_
_entity.id
_entity.type
_entity.pdbx_description
1 polymer ?
#
loop_
_entity_poly.entity_id
_entity_poly.type
_entity_poly.pdbx_seq_one_letter_code
_entity_poly.pdbx_strand_id
1 'polypeptide(L)'
;DKFGIAKRYTSYEELLADPEVHAVHINSPIPDHGKQSIQALKAGKHVACTVPMATSLDECKQIIDLCKQTGLKYMMMETVVYAREFLFMKELYEKGELGKVQFLRATHQQDMEGWPGYWPGLPPMYYATHCVGPILGLMGSQAEYVSCFGSGTIAEEMHACYGSPFAIETCHIKMKDSDLAAQVG
;
A
#
# COMPACT_ATOMS: atom_id res chain seq x y z
N ASP A 1 13.29 -3.01 -29.53
CA ASP A 1 13.12 -3.36 -28.13
C ASP A 1 14.20 -2.68 -27.27
N LYS A 2 13.82 -1.67 -26.48
CA LYS A 2 14.76 -0.83 -25.71
C LYS A 2 15.50 -1.62 -24.62
N PHE A 3 14.92 -2.69 -24.12
CA PHE A 3 15.43 -3.42 -22.95
C PHE A 3 15.83 -4.87 -23.25
N GLY A 4 15.74 -5.33 -24.50
CA GLY A 4 16.14 -6.69 -24.89
C GLY A 4 15.30 -7.79 -24.25
N ILE A 5 14.05 -7.51 -23.82
CA ILE A 5 13.17 -8.50 -23.19
C ILE A 5 12.71 -9.50 -24.23
N ALA A 6 13.12 -10.77 -24.07
CA ALA A 6 12.89 -11.82 -25.05
C ALA A 6 11.42 -12.29 -25.08
N LYS A 7 10.78 -12.42 -23.90
CA LYS A 7 9.39 -12.87 -23.79
C LYS A 7 8.46 -11.71 -23.43
N ARG A 8 7.33 -11.63 -24.12
CA ARG A 8 6.27 -10.65 -23.86
C ARG A 8 4.93 -11.38 -23.93
N TYR A 9 4.03 -10.98 -23.07
CA TYR A 9 2.68 -11.52 -23.00
C TYR A 9 1.67 -10.39 -23.23
N THR A 10 0.57 -10.73 -23.88
CA THR A 10 -0.55 -9.81 -24.14
C THR A 10 -1.71 -10.04 -23.17
N SER A 11 -1.67 -11.16 -22.43
CA SER A 11 -2.61 -11.44 -21.35
C SER A 11 -1.89 -11.83 -20.07
N TYR A 12 -2.52 -11.54 -18.93
CA TYR A 12 -2.01 -11.90 -17.62
C TYR A 12 -2.05 -13.42 -17.40
N GLU A 13 -3.06 -14.06 -17.94
CA GLU A 13 -3.24 -15.52 -17.89
C GLU A 13 -2.12 -16.25 -18.61
N GLU A 14 -1.73 -15.79 -19.79
CA GLU A 14 -0.58 -16.37 -20.52
C GLU A 14 0.73 -16.22 -19.73
N LEU A 15 0.96 -15.04 -19.13
CA LEU A 15 2.12 -14.83 -18.27
C LEU A 15 2.12 -15.78 -17.08
N LEU A 16 0.99 -15.97 -16.42
CA LEU A 16 0.85 -16.85 -15.26
C LEU A 16 1.01 -18.33 -15.63
N ALA A 17 0.63 -18.73 -16.84
CA ALA A 17 0.74 -20.09 -17.34
C ALA A 17 2.18 -20.48 -17.70
N ASP A 18 3.09 -19.54 -17.93
CA ASP A 18 4.47 -19.84 -18.28
C ASP A 18 5.23 -20.43 -17.07
N PRO A 19 5.74 -21.68 -17.16
CA PRO A 19 6.48 -22.32 -16.08
C PRO A 19 7.83 -21.66 -15.77
N GLU A 20 8.40 -20.89 -16.70
CA GLU A 20 9.66 -20.17 -16.48
C GLU A 20 9.46 -18.86 -15.69
N VAL A 21 8.23 -18.39 -15.55
CA VAL A 21 7.90 -17.25 -14.69
C VAL A 21 7.74 -17.75 -13.25
N HIS A 22 8.63 -17.36 -12.35
CA HIS A 22 8.60 -17.76 -10.95
C HIS A 22 8.02 -16.68 -10.03
N ALA A 23 8.10 -15.41 -10.45
CA ALA A 23 7.60 -14.26 -9.70
C ALA A 23 7.01 -13.22 -10.65
N VAL A 24 6.03 -12.46 -10.14
CA VAL A 24 5.42 -11.35 -10.88
C VAL A 24 5.53 -10.06 -10.09
N HIS A 25 5.75 -8.96 -10.81
CA HIS A 25 5.62 -7.62 -10.27
C HIS A 25 4.33 -7.01 -10.80
N ILE A 26 3.40 -6.70 -9.91
CA ILE A 26 2.10 -6.10 -10.22
C ILE A 26 2.23 -4.58 -10.08
N ASN A 27 1.96 -3.89 -11.17
CA ASN A 27 1.97 -2.41 -11.26
C ASN A 27 0.78 -1.93 -12.11
N SER A 28 -0.33 -2.62 -11.97
CA SER A 28 -1.62 -2.32 -12.59
C SER A 28 -2.36 -1.21 -11.83
N PRO A 29 -3.54 -0.81 -12.29
CA PRO A 29 -4.42 0.06 -11.50
C PRO A 29 -4.76 -0.54 -10.12
N ILE A 30 -4.83 0.33 -9.12
CA ILE A 30 -5.05 -0.04 -7.71
C ILE A 30 -6.22 -1.03 -7.49
N PRO A 31 -7.39 -0.86 -8.13
CA PRO A 31 -8.49 -1.79 -7.95
C PRO A 31 -8.20 -3.24 -8.36
N ASP A 32 -7.18 -3.45 -9.19
CA ASP A 32 -6.82 -4.79 -9.69
C ASP A 32 -5.77 -5.51 -8.83
N HIS A 33 -5.11 -4.82 -7.90
CA HIS A 33 -3.99 -5.36 -7.13
C HIS A 33 -4.35 -6.64 -6.38
N GLY A 34 -5.46 -6.63 -5.64
CA GLY A 34 -5.90 -7.77 -4.84
C GLY A 34 -6.21 -8.97 -5.72
N LYS A 35 -7.05 -8.80 -6.73
CA LYS A 35 -7.44 -9.86 -7.67
C LYS A 35 -6.24 -10.47 -8.38
N GLN A 36 -5.36 -9.64 -8.94
CA GLN A 36 -4.18 -10.12 -9.67
C GLN A 36 -3.18 -10.82 -8.75
N SER A 37 -2.99 -10.30 -7.53
CA SER A 37 -2.15 -10.96 -6.51
C SER A 37 -2.65 -12.35 -6.16
N ILE A 38 -3.95 -12.51 -5.95
CA ILE A 38 -4.59 -13.79 -5.65
C ILE A 38 -4.43 -14.75 -6.84
N GLN A 39 -4.64 -14.28 -8.08
CA GLN A 39 -4.46 -15.08 -9.29
C GLN A 39 -3.01 -15.60 -9.41
N ALA A 40 -2.02 -14.71 -9.20
CA ALA A 40 -0.61 -15.10 -9.29
C ALA A 40 -0.22 -16.13 -8.22
N LEU A 41 -0.63 -15.93 -6.96
CA LEU A 41 -0.37 -16.88 -5.87
C LEU A 41 -1.02 -18.25 -6.15
N LYS A 42 -2.25 -18.27 -6.66
CA LYS A 42 -2.93 -19.51 -7.07
C LYS A 42 -2.23 -20.21 -8.24
N ALA A 43 -1.58 -19.45 -9.12
CA ALA A 43 -0.77 -19.97 -10.22
C ALA A 43 0.65 -20.39 -9.79
N GLY A 44 0.97 -20.37 -8.49
CA GLY A 44 2.27 -20.78 -7.97
C GLY A 44 3.38 -19.75 -8.14
N LYS A 45 3.05 -18.47 -8.33
CA LYS A 45 4.03 -17.40 -8.53
C LYS A 45 4.21 -16.58 -7.24
N HIS A 46 5.46 -16.23 -6.94
CA HIS A 46 5.74 -15.18 -5.95
C HIS A 46 5.24 -13.83 -6.45
N VAL A 47 4.88 -12.92 -5.55
CA VAL A 47 4.28 -11.63 -5.90
C VAL A 47 5.03 -10.49 -5.23
N ALA A 48 5.39 -9.48 -6.03
CA ALA A 48 5.68 -8.13 -5.58
C ALA A 48 4.59 -7.21 -6.14
N CYS A 49 3.87 -6.51 -5.29
CA CYS A 49 2.77 -5.62 -5.72
C CYS A 49 3.05 -4.20 -5.25
N THR A 50 2.81 -3.21 -6.12
CA THR A 50 2.82 -1.81 -5.70
C THR A 50 1.72 -1.55 -4.66
N VAL A 51 1.82 -0.45 -3.96
CA VAL A 51 0.87 -0.04 -2.92
C VAL A 51 -0.45 0.48 -3.53
N PRO A 52 -1.54 0.30 -2.80
CA PRO A 52 -1.78 -0.57 -1.65
C PRO A 52 -1.85 -2.06 -2.02
N MET A 53 -1.81 -2.93 -1.02
CA MET A 53 -1.94 -4.38 -1.20
C MET A 53 -3.23 -4.78 -1.93
N ALA A 54 -4.33 -4.20 -1.50
CA ALA A 54 -5.67 -4.34 -2.06
C ALA A 54 -6.57 -3.22 -1.48
N THR A 55 -7.76 -3.07 -2.03
CA THR A 55 -8.79 -2.15 -1.51
C THR A 55 -9.88 -2.86 -0.69
N SER A 56 -9.74 -4.16 -0.49
CA SER A 56 -10.66 -5.03 0.26
C SER A 56 -9.91 -5.82 1.33
N LEU A 57 -10.44 -5.82 2.56
CA LEU A 57 -9.90 -6.64 3.65
C LEU A 57 -9.99 -8.13 3.34
N ASP A 58 -11.02 -8.57 2.63
CA ASP A 58 -11.18 -9.97 2.22
C ASP A 58 -10.08 -10.38 1.24
N GLU A 59 -9.70 -9.53 0.29
CA GLU A 59 -8.58 -9.79 -0.62
C GLU A 59 -7.24 -9.81 0.14
N CYS A 60 -7.02 -8.87 1.05
CA CYS A 60 -5.83 -8.89 1.90
C CYS A 60 -5.71 -10.20 2.68
N LYS A 61 -6.83 -10.66 3.28
CA LYS A 61 -6.87 -11.92 4.01
C LYS A 61 -6.57 -13.11 3.11
N GLN A 62 -7.19 -13.17 1.92
CA GLN A 62 -6.95 -14.25 0.96
C GLN A 62 -5.48 -14.32 0.53
N ILE A 63 -4.84 -13.18 0.27
CA ILE A 63 -3.42 -13.11 -0.08
C ILE A 63 -2.56 -13.71 1.06
N ILE A 64 -2.83 -13.30 2.30
CA ILE A 64 -2.10 -13.79 3.47
C ILE A 64 -2.30 -15.30 3.66
N ASP A 65 -3.53 -15.77 3.54
CA ASP A 65 -3.88 -17.18 3.70
C ASP A 65 -3.21 -18.04 2.60
N LEU A 66 -3.22 -17.57 1.35
CA LEU A 66 -2.52 -18.24 0.25
C LEU A 66 -1.00 -18.31 0.49
N CYS A 67 -0.38 -17.23 0.95
CA CYS A 67 1.05 -17.25 1.30
C CYS A 67 1.37 -18.28 2.37
N LYS A 68 0.53 -18.38 3.43
CA LYS A 68 0.70 -19.36 4.51
C LYS A 68 0.52 -20.80 4.01
N GLN A 69 -0.45 -21.04 3.14
CA GLN A 69 -0.76 -22.38 2.61
C GLN A 69 0.28 -22.87 1.61
N THR A 70 0.81 -21.99 0.77
CA THR A 70 1.69 -22.36 -0.35
C THR A 70 3.17 -22.17 -0.05
N GLY A 71 3.52 -21.37 0.97
CA GLY A 71 4.91 -20.95 1.22
C GLY A 71 5.43 -19.89 0.24
N LEU A 72 4.61 -19.44 -0.71
CA LEU A 72 4.96 -18.39 -1.65
C LEU A 72 5.16 -17.05 -0.93
N LYS A 73 5.99 -16.21 -1.51
CA LYS A 73 6.30 -14.89 -0.96
C LYS A 73 5.42 -13.83 -1.58
N TYR A 74 4.96 -12.91 -0.76
CA TYR A 74 4.27 -11.70 -1.15
C TYR A 74 4.97 -10.50 -0.53
N MET A 75 5.17 -9.44 -1.31
CA MET A 75 5.70 -8.17 -0.84
C MET A 75 4.83 -7.04 -1.34
N MET A 76 4.19 -6.31 -0.42
CA MET A 76 3.66 -4.98 -0.73
C MET A 76 4.86 -4.02 -0.77
N MET A 77 5.07 -3.38 -1.90
CA MET A 77 6.25 -2.56 -2.15
C MET A 77 6.03 -1.12 -1.66
N GLU A 78 5.97 -0.96 -0.32
CA GLU A 78 5.93 0.37 0.29
C GLU A 78 7.31 1.02 0.22
N THR A 79 7.46 1.94 -0.73
CA THR A 79 8.77 2.52 -1.07
C THR A 79 9.29 3.49 -0.03
N VAL A 80 8.41 4.16 0.72
CA VAL A 80 8.84 5.20 1.68
C VAL A 80 9.64 4.62 2.84
N VAL A 81 9.36 3.37 3.26
CA VAL A 81 10.14 2.72 4.32
C VAL A 81 11.56 2.33 3.90
N TYR A 82 11.88 2.48 2.62
CA TYR A 82 13.22 2.31 2.05
C TYR A 82 13.84 3.62 1.56
N ALA A 83 13.12 4.75 1.70
CA ALA A 83 13.65 6.07 1.35
C ALA A 83 14.79 6.44 2.30
N ARG A 84 15.82 7.13 1.76
CA ARG A 84 17.00 7.53 2.55
C ARG A 84 16.64 8.34 3.78
N GLU A 85 15.66 9.22 3.64
CA GLU A 85 15.15 10.09 4.70
C GLU A 85 14.54 9.27 5.84
N PHE A 86 13.76 8.27 5.50
CA PHE A 86 13.17 7.36 6.48
C PHE A 86 14.25 6.51 7.17
N LEU A 87 15.17 5.94 6.41
CA LEU A 87 16.25 5.11 6.96
C LEU A 87 17.16 5.93 7.89
N PHE A 88 17.45 7.18 7.53
CA PHE A 88 18.21 8.08 8.38
C PHE A 88 17.47 8.41 9.68
N MET A 89 16.19 8.77 9.59
CA MET A 89 15.34 9.02 10.77
C MET A 89 15.28 7.78 11.68
N LYS A 90 15.13 6.60 11.09
CA LYS A 90 15.11 5.33 11.82
C LYS A 90 16.44 5.05 12.54
N GLU A 91 17.57 5.31 11.88
CA GLU A 91 18.91 5.19 12.49
C GLU A 91 19.05 6.11 13.70
N LEU A 92 18.63 7.38 13.60
CA LEU A 92 18.67 8.32 14.72
C LEU A 92 17.78 7.88 15.89
N TYR A 93 16.59 7.35 15.55
CA TYR A 93 15.68 6.81 16.55
C TYR A 93 16.29 5.60 17.29
N GLU A 94 16.85 4.64 16.56
CA GLU A 94 17.48 3.44 17.12
C GLU A 94 18.71 3.76 17.99
N LYS A 95 19.44 4.82 17.66
CA LYS A 95 20.57 5.35 18.45
C LYS A 95 20.12 6.15 19.68
N GLY A 96 18.82 6.44 19.83
CA GLY A 96 18.29 7.27 20.90
C GLY A 96 18.54 8.78 20.73
N GLU A 97 19.07 9.21 19.59
CA GLU A 97 19.40 10.61 19.32
C GLU A 97 18.16 11.51 19.21
N LEU A 98 16.99 10.94 18.87
CA LEU A 98 15.72 11.67 18.86
C LEU A 98 15.08 11.77 20.25
N GLY A 99 15.67 11.15 21.28
CA GLY A 99 15.09 11.11 22.61
C GLY A 99 13.80 10.30 22.65
N LYS A 100 12.91 10.64 23.61
CA LYS A 100 11.60 9.98 23.72
C LYS A 100 10.63 10.55 22.69
N VAL A 101 10.20 9.73 21.74
CA VAL A 101 9.12 10.09 20.80
C VAL A 101 7.83 10.30 21.59
N GLN A 102 7.12 11.39 21.31
CA GLN A 102 5.87 11.77 21.98
C GLN A 102 4.67 11.63 21.07
N PHE A 103 4.85 11.86 19.78
CA PHE A 103 3.79 11.84 18.78
C PHE A 103 4.38 11.66 17.39
N LEU A 104 3.66 11.01 16.49
CA LEU A 104 4.03 10.84 15.09
C LEU A 104 2.98 11.49 14.19
N ARG A 105 3.43 12.17 13.16
CA ARG A 105 2.54 12.72 12.14
C ARG A 105 3.11 12.46 10.75
N ALA A 106 2.26 11.95 9.86
CA ALA A 106 2.60 11.79 8.45
C ALA A 106 1.45 12.31 7.58
N THR A 107 1.82 13.00 6.51
CA THR A 107 0.86 13.53 5.52
C THR A 107 1.34 13.17 4.13
N HIS A 108 0.39 12.85 3.24
CA HIS A 108 0.66 12.58 1.84
C HIS A 108 -0.37 13.32 1.00
N GLN A 109 0.09 14.25 0.19
CA GLN A 109 -0.75 15.08 -0.67
C GLN A 109 -0.16 15.05 -2.07
N GLN A 110 -1.02 14.84 -3.06
CA GLN A 110 -0.64 14.82 -4.47
C GLN A 110 -1.66 15.58 -5.31
N ASP A 111 -1.15 16.37 -6.25
CA ASP A 111 -1.97 16.88 -7.34
C ASP A 111 -2.14 15.76 -8.37
N MET A 112 -3.38 15.35 -8.61
CA MET A 112 -3.73 14.27 -9.54
C MET A 112 -4.24 14.80 -10.90
N GLU A 113 -4.07 16.09 -11.18
CA GLU A 113 -4.45 16.63 -12.48
C GLU A 113 -3.69 15.94 -13.62
N GLY A 114 -4.42 15.47 -14.61
CA GLY A 114 -3.83 14.73 -15.74
C GLY A 114 -3.42 13.28 -15.47
N TRP A 115 -3.68 12.76 -14.28
CA TRP A 115 -3.40 11.37 -13.95
C TRP A 115 -4.42 10.42 -14.59
N PRO A 116 -4.08 9.10 -14.73
CA PRO A 116 -5.02 8.11 -15.25
C PRO A 116 -6.36 8.12 -14.51
N GLY A 117 -7.46 7.85 -15.23
CA GLY A 117 -8.83 8.03 -14.75
C GLY A 117 -9.24 7.17 -13.53
N TYR A 118 -8.42 6.20 -13.11
CA TYR A 118 -8.66 5.44 -11.88
C TYR A 118 -8.14 6.14 -10.61
N TRP A 119 -7.40 7.25 -10.74
CA TRP A 119 -6.90 8.01 -9.59
C TRP A 119 -7.92 9.01 -9.04
N PRO A 120 -8.59 9.84 -9.87
CA PRO A 120 -9.56 10.78 -9.36
C PRO A 120 -10.69 10.07 -8.61
N GLY A 121 -11.02 10.56 -7.43
CA GLY A 121 -12.06 10.00 -6.56
C GLY A 121 -11.62 8.77 -5.74
N LEU A 122 -10.36 8.33 -5.84
CA LEU A 122 -9.82 7.30 -4.95
C LEU A 122 -9.91 7.80 -3.50
N PRO A 123 -10.55 7.04 -2.58
CA PRO A 123 -10.58 7.42 -1.17
C PRO A 123 -9.16 7.65 -0.64
N PRO A 124 -8.86 8.80 -0.01
CA PRO A 124 -7.50 9.12 0.42
C PRO A 124 -6.86 8.03 1.29
N MET A 125 -7.62 7.40 2.19
CA MET A 125 -7.13 6.32 3.04
C MET A 125 -6.84 5.01 2.29
N TYR A 126 -7.32 4.81 1.07
CA TYR A 126 -6.88 3.67 0.24
C TYR A 126 -5.42 3.79 -0.19
N TYR A 127 -4.87 5.01 -0.17
CA TYR A 127 -3.48 5.27 -0.55
C TYR A 127 -2.62 5.79 0.62
N ALA A 128 -3.05 5.56 1.86
CA ALA A 128 -2.36 6.02 3.06
C ALA A 128 -1.09 5.23 3.42
N THR A 129 -0.71 4.23 2.65
CA THR A 129 0.43 3.35 2.94
C THR A 129 1.75 4.10 3.11
N HIS A 130 1.96 5.16 2.32
CA HIS A 130 3.15 6.03 2.41
C HIS A 130 3.25 6.81 3.72
N CYS A 131 2.16 6.93 4.47
CA CYS A 131 2.13 7.53 5.79
C CYS A 131 2.13 6.47 6.90
N VAL A 132 1.28 5.45 6.74
CA VAL A 132 1.11 4.38 7.74
C VAL A 132 2.36 3.50 7.82
N GLY A 133 2.96 3.16 6.68
CA GLY A 133 4.16 2.31 6.63
C GLY A 133 5.32 2.88 7.44
N PRO A 134 5.73 4.14 7.25
CA PRO A 134 6.77 4.78 8.05
C PRO A 134 6.46 4.84 9.55
N ILE A 135 5.23 5.16 9.94
CA ILE A 135 4.82 5.20 11.35
C ILE A 135 5.01 3.82 11.99
N LEU A 136 4.44 2.78 11.39
CA LEU A 136 4.55 1.41 11.91
C LEU A 136 5.99 0.90 11.85
N GLY A 137 6.70 1.19 10.77
CA GLY A 137 8.08 0.76 10.54
C GLY A 137 9.09 1.42 11.48
N LEU A 138 8.88 2.71 11.84
CA LEU A 138 9.72 3.40 12.81
C LEU A 138 9.52 2.83 14.21
N MET A 139 8.28 2.61 14.61
CA MET A 139 7.94 2.15 15.95
C MET A 139 8.12 0.65 16.15
N GLY A 140 8.21 -0.14 15.06
CA GLY A 140 8.24 -1.60 15.14
C GLY A 140 7.00 -2.19 15.80
N SER A 141 5.84 -1.51 15.71
CA SER A 141 4.61 -1.84 16.42
C SER A 141 3.42 -1.86 15.46
N GLN A 142 2.26 -2.16 15.98
CA GLN A 142 0.99 -2.26 15.26
C GLN A 142 0.01 -1.20 15.74
N ALA A 143 -1.00 -0.91 14.94
CA ALA A 143 -2.14 -0.14 15.40
C ALA A 143 -3.01 -0.99 16.34
N GLU A 144 -3.37 -0.45 17.49
CA GLU A 144 -4.36 -1.02 18.42
C GLU A 144 -5.76 -0.52 18.09
N TYR A 145 -5.85 0.76 17.81
CA TYR A 145 -7.10 1.45 17.52
C TYR A 145 -6.88 2.51 16.45
N VAL A 146 -7.85 2.66 15.55
CA VAL A 146 -7.85 3.67 14.50
C VAL A 146 -9.20 4.39 14.48
N SER A 147 -9.17 5.72 14.38
CA SER A 147 -10.34 6.56 14.17
C SER A 147 -10.12 7.46 12.97
N CYS A 148 -11.03 7.41 12.00
CA CYS A 148 -10.92 8.15 10.74
C CYS A 148 -12.10 9.10 10.57
N PHE A 149 -11.82 10.23 9.91
CA PHE A 149 -12.81 11.23 9.53
C PHE A 149 -12.55 11.70 8.11
N GLY A 150 -13.63 11.79 7.33
CA GLY A 150 -13.62 12.43 6.03
C GLY A 150 -14.01 13.91 6.17
N SER A 151 -13.48 14.75 5.30
CA SER A 151 -13.75 16.20 5.27
C SER A 151 -13.73 16.73 3.84
N GLY A 152 -14.53 17.78 3.62
CA GLY A 152 -14.71 18.37 2.30
C GLY A 152 -15.47 17.44 1.35
N THR A 153 -15.70 17.92 0.14
CA THR A 153 -16.44 17.17 -0.89
C THR A 153 -15.75 17.39 -2.24
N ILE A 154 -15.47 16.31 -2.94
CA ILE A 154 -15.01 16.36 -4.33
C ILE A 154 -16.21 16.53 -5.29
N ALA A 155 -15.94 16.85 -6.54
CA ALA A 155 -16.97 16.99 -7.57
C ALA A 155 -17.74 15.66 -7.76
N GLU A 156 -19.05 15.74 -8.00
CA GLU A 156 -19.95 14.59 -8.06
C GLU A 156 -19.53 13.58 -9.15
N GLU A 157 -19.04 14.05 -10.27
CA GLU A 157 -18.52 13.22 -11.36
C GLU A 157 -17.32 12.34 -10.95
N MET A 158 -16.60 12.71 -9.88
CA MET A 158 -15.49 11.92 -9.34
C MET A 158 -15.95 10.83 -8.36
N HIS A 159 -17.17 10.91 -7.82
CA HIS A 159 -17.70 9.90 -6.89
C HIS A 159 -17.95 8.55 -7.57
N ALA A 160 -18.17 8.54 -8.88
CA ALA A 160 -18.68 7.39 -9.62
C ALA A 160 -17.79 6.13 -9.52
N CYS A 161 -16.49 6.30 -9.38
CA CYS A 161 -15.55 5.16 -9.36
C CYS A 161 -15.50 4.43 -8.00
N TYR A 162 -15.59 5.15 -6.90
CA TYR A 162 -15.32 4.60 -5.57
C TYR A 162 -16.38 4.90 -4.52
N GLY A 163 -17.31 5.81 -4.82
CA GLY A 163 -18.41 6.17 -3.93
C GLY A 163 -18.01 7.00 -2.69
N SER A 164 -16.75 7.40 -2.56
CA SER A 164 -16.31 8.29 -1.47
C SER A 164 -16.45 9.74 -1.90
N PRO A 165 -17.14 10.58 -1.12
CA PRO A 165 -17.30 12.00 -1.42
C PRO A 165 -16.16 12.86 -0.88
N PHE A 166 -15.26 12.32 -0.06
CA PHE A 166 -14.34 13.13 0.73
C PHE A 166 -13.13 13.61 -0.09
N ALA A 167 -12.82 14.90 0.02
CA ALA A 167 -11.61 15.49 -0.55
C ALA A 167 -10.36 15.17 0.27
N ILE A 168 -10.54 15.05 1.59
CA ILE A 168 -9.47 14.77 2.56
C ILE A 168 -10.00 13.73 3.53
N GLU A 169 -9.16 12.80 3.90
CA GLU A 169 -9.41 11.89 5.02
C GLU A 169 -8.24 11.97 6.00
N THR A 170 -8.56 11.98 7.29
CA THR A 170 -7.56 11.95 8.35
C THR A 170 -7.84 10.81 9.30
N CYS A 171 -6.80 10.20 9.84
CA CYS A 171 -6.97 9.23 10.90
C CYS A 171 -6.02 9.45 12.06
N HIS A 172 -6.47 9.05 13.23
CA HIS A 172 -5.67 8.94 14.45
C HIS A 172 -5.45 7.46 14.74
N ILE A 173 -4.21 7.11 15.04
CA ILE A 173 -3.80 5.74 15.31
C ILE A 173 -3.27 5.70 16.76
N LYS A 174 -3.85 4.84 17.59
CA LYS A 174 -3.26 4.45 18.87
C LYS A 174 -2.34 3.28 18.62
N MET A 175 -1.09 3.40 19.03
CA MET A 175 -0.10 2.32 18.88
C MET A 175 -0.32 1.25 19.94
N LYS A 176 -0.18 -0.02 19.52
CA LYS A 176 -0.29 -1.17 20.40
C LYS A 176 0.87 -1.20 21.39
N ASP A 177 0.58 -1.59 22.63
CA ASP A 177 1.55 -1.75 23.70
C ASP A 177 2.43 -0.50 23.95
N SER A 178 1.86 0.70 23.70
CA SER A 178 2.55 1.98 23.77
C SER A 178 1.60 3.08 24.23
N ASP A 179 2.15 4.12 24.85
CA ASP A 179 1.44 5.38 25.14
C ASP A 179 1.35 6.34 23.95
N LEU A 180 2.00 5.96 22.83
CA LEU A 180 2.07 6.78 21.62
C LEU A 180 0.79 6.75 20.80
N ALA A 181 0.55 7.87 20.16
CA ALA A 181 -0.44 8.02 19.09
C ALA A 181 0.21 8.63 17.85
N ALA A 182 -0.44 8.41 16.71
CA ALA A 182 -0.05 8.99 15.45
C ALA A 182 -1.23 9.62 14.73
N GLN A 183 -0.95 10.57 13.85
CA GLN A 183 -1.92 11.16 12.93
C GLN A 183 -1.46 10.94 11.49
N VAL A 184 -2.41 10.57 10.64
CA VAL A 184 -2.24 10.44 9.18
C VAL A 184 -3.27 11.31 8.48
N GLY A 185 -2.86 11.99 7.40
CA GLY A 185 -3.76 12.81 6.59
C GLY A 185 -3.19 13.20 5.24
#